data_acab1ca164e2ace1c539d5e6ec8a84bf
#
_entry.id   acab1ca164e2ace1c539d5e6ec8a84bf
#
_cell.length_a   1.000
_cell.length_b   1.000
_cell.length_c   1.000
_cell.angle_alpha   90.00
_cell.angle_beta   90.00
_cell.angle_gamma   90.00
#
_symmetry.space_group_name_H-M   'P 1'
#
loop_
_entity.id
_entity.type
_entity.pdbx_description
1 polymer ?
#
loop_
_entity_poly.entity_id
_entity_poly.type
_entity_poly.pdbx_seq_one_letter_code
_entity_poly.pdbx_strand_id
1 'polypeptide(L)' 'MRGGWVYIVTNRPDGTLYVGVTSDLSRRVWEHRESIAEGFITKYRLKHLVWAERYDDIRTAIQRERNIKH' A
#
# COMPACT_ATOMS: atom_id res chain seq x y z
N MET A 1 -10.43 18.48 0.70
CA MET A 1 -9.93 17.41 -0.16
C MET A 1 -9.79 16.11 0.60
N ARG A 2 -9.87 15.02 -0.13
CA ARG A 2 -9.72 13.70 0.45
C ARG A 2 -8.31 13.46 0.93
N GLY A 3 -8.20 12.89 2.11
CA GLY A 3 -6.93 12.38 2.60
C GLY A 3 -6.55 11.07 1.93
N GLY A 4 -5.34 10.62 2.19
CA GLY A 4 -4.86 9.37 1.66
C GLY A 4 -3.80 8.74 2.56
N TRP A 5 -3.50 7.47 2.29
CA TRP A 5 -2.50 6.72 3.01
C TRP A 5 -1.42 6.25 2.04
N VAL A 6 -0.18 6.37 2.46
CA VAL A 6 0.92 5.62 1.85
C VAL A 6 1.13 4.39 2.71
N TYR A 7 1.27 3.24 2.11
CA TYR A 7 1.43 2.00 2.84
C TYR A 7 2.46 1.09 2.16
N ILE A 8 3.04 0.20 2.94
CA ILE A 8 3.97 -0.80 2.44
C ILE A 8 3.48 -2.18 2.89
N VAL A 9 3.37 -3.10 1.96
CA VAL A 9 2.99 -4.49 2.22
C VAL A 9 4.09 -5.42 1.72
N THR A 10 4.18 -6.59 2.33
CA THR A 10 5.19 -7.59 1.98
C THR A 10 4.56 -8.99 2.00
N ASN A 11 5.21 -9.94 1.34
CA ASN A 11 4.81 -11.34 1.41
C ASN A 11 5.43 -12.06 2.60
N ARG A 12 6.61 -11.63 3.05
CA ARG A 12 7.34 -12.22 4.19
C ARG A 12 8.49 -11.29 4.57
N PRO A 13 9.10 -11.46 5.76
CA PRO A 13 10.30 -10.70 6.12
C PRO A 13 11.38 -10.88 5.04
N ASP A 14 12.03 -9.79 4.68
CA ASP A 14 13.07 -9.73 3.64
C ASP A 14 12.58 -10.19 2.26
N GLY A 15 11.27 -10.23 2.07
CA GLY A 15 10.68 -10.60 0.79
C GLY A 15 10.38 -9.40 -0.10
N THR A 16 9.45 -9.59 -1.02
CA THR A 16 9.01 -8.56 -1.96
C THR A 16 8.22 -7.48 -1.22
N LEU A 17 8.54 -6.22 -1.50
CA LEU A 17 7.82 -5.06 -0.96
C LEU A 17 7.01 -4.39 -2.04
N TYR A 18 5.85 -3.88 -1.66
CA TYR A 18 5.02 -3.06 -2.53
C TYR A 18 4.64 -1.77 -1.79
N VAL A 19 4.86 -0.64 -2.44
CA VAL A 19 4.48 0.67 -1.91
C VAL A 19 3.27 1.16 -2.69
N GLY A 20 2.21 1.54 -1.99
CA GLY A 20 1.00 2.00 -2.62
C GLY A 20 0.36 3.19 -1.92
N VAL A 21 -0.65 3.76 -2.57
CA VAL A 21 -1.46 4.85 -2.03
C VAL A 21 -2.91 4.44 -2.10
N THR A 22 -3.67 4.75 -1.04
CA THR A 22 -5.11 4.51 -1.04
C THR A 22 -5.82 5.56 -0.20
N SER A 23 -7.07 5.85 -0.53
CA SER A 23 -7.92 6.68 0.30
C SER A 23 -8.63 5.86 1.39
N ASP A 24 -8.58 4.53 1.31
CA ASP A 24 -9.23 3.63 2.27
C ASP A 24 -8.27 2.48 2.60
N LEU A 25 -7.49 2.68 3.64
CA LEU A 25 -6.46 1.72 4.05
C LEU A 25 -7.05 0.39 4.50
N SER A 26 -8.11 0.42 5.29
CA SER A 26 -8.73 -0.81 5.80
C SER A 26 -9.21 -1.72 4.68
N ARG A 27 -9.87 -1.13 3.69
CA ARG A 27 -10.33 -1.86 2.52
C ARG A 27 -9.17 -2.42 1.72
N ARG A 28 -8.13 -1.62 1.53
CA ARG A 28 -6.98 -2.04 0.72
C ARG A 28 -6.23 -3.19 1.39
N VAL A 29 -6.05 -3.13 2.71
CA VAL A 29 -5.42 -4.21 3.47
C VAL A 29 -6.25 -5.49 3.36
N TRP A 30 -7.57 -5.37 3.45
CA TRP A 30 -8.47 -6.52 3.28
C TRP A 30 -8.33 -7.14 1.89
N GLU A 31 -8.28 -6.30 0.85
CA GLU A 31 -8.10 -6.77 -0.52
C GLU A 31 -6.79 -7.53 -0.69
N HIS A 32 -5.71 -7.04 -0.09
CA HIS A 32 -4.42 -7.73 -0.11
C HIS A 32 -4.50 -9.08 0.59
N ARG A 33 -5.13 -9.14 1.76
CA ARG A 33 -5.27 -10.38 2.53
C ARG A 33 -6.05 -11.43 1.77
N GLU A 34 -7.13 -11.03 1.13
CA GLU A 34 -8.01 -11.94 0.42
C GLU A 34 -7.50 -12.24 -1.00
N SER A 35 -6.37 -11.65 -1.38
CA SER A 35 -5.79 -11.80 -2.72
C SER A 35 -6.75 -11.39 -3.83
N ILE A 36 -7.61 -10.40 -3.54
CA ILE A 36 -8.57 -9.86 -4.50
C ILE A 36 -7.90 -8.86 -5.44
N ALA A 37 -6.84 -8.16 -4.96
CA ALA A 37 -6.10 -7.22 -5.79
C ALA A 37 -5.39 -7.95 -6.93
N GLU A 38 -5.39 -7.33 -8.10
CA GLU A 38 -4.87 -7.96 -9.32
C GLU A 38 -3.37 -7.80 -9.52
N GLY A 39 -2.84 -8.59 -10.44
CA GLY A 39 -1.50 -8.43 -10.97
C GLY A 39 -0.40 -8.74 -9.96
N PHE A 40 0.51 -7.79 -9.81
CA PHE A 40 1.71 -7.94 -8.99
C PHE A 40 1.39 -8.38 -7.56
N ILE A 41 0.37 -7.77 -6.96
CA ILE A 41 0.00 -8.06 -5.56
C ILE A 41 -0.44 -9.50 -5.38
N THR A 42 -1.29 -10.00 -6.27
CA THR A 42 -1.77 -11.38 -6.24
C THR A 42 -0.64 -12.36 -6.48
N LYS A 43 0.21 -12.07 -7.46
CA LYS A 43 1.32 -12.93 -7.83
C LYS A 43 2.28 -13.17 -6.66
N TYR A 44 2.59 -12.13 -5.90
CA TYR A 44 3.57 -12.23 -4.81
C TYR A 44 2.94 -12.40 -3.43
N ARG A 45 1.60 -12.49 -3.36
CA ARG A 45 0.86 -12.66 -2.10
C ARG A 45 1.26 -11.63 -1.04
N LEU A 46 1.18 -10.36 -1.42
CA LEU A 46 1.55 -9.24 -0.55
C LEU A 46 0.44 -8.98 0.47
N LYS A 47 0.44 -9.73 1.57
CA LYS A 47 -0.64 -9.74 2.56
C LYS A 47 -0.30 -9.03 3.88
N HIS A 48 0.97 -8.76 4.13
CA HIS A 48 1.39 -8.22 5.42
C HIS A 48 1.67 -6.72 5.32
N LEU A 49 0.87 -5.93 6.03
CA LEU A 49 1.11 -4.50 6.15
C LEU A 49 2.24 -4.27 7.14
N VAL A 50 3.33 -3.63 6.71
CA VAL A 50 4.49 -3.37 7.56
C VAL A 50 4.63 -1.89 7.92
N TRP A 51 3.99 -1.00 7.19
CA TRP A 51 4.06 0.43 7.46
C TRP A 51 2.92 1.16 6.76
N ALA A 52 2.39 2.21 7.39
CA ALA A 52 1.40 3.09 6.79
C ALA A 52 1.49 4.47 7.43
N GLU A 53 1.24 5.50 6.65
CA GLU A 53 1.20 6.88 7.13
C GLU A 53 0.08 7.63 6.44
N ARG A 54 -0.70 8.37 7.23
CA ARG A 54 -1.83 9.14 6.72
C ARG A 54 -1.43 10.55 6.37
N TYR A 55 -1.97 11.04 5.26
CA TYR A 55 -1.80 12.43 4.82
C TYR A 55 -3.19 13.05 4.64
N ASP A 56 -3.32 14.32 4.98
CA ASP A 56 -4.59 15.03 4.87
C ASP A 56 -5.00 15.26 3.42
N ASP A 57 -4.04 15.30 2.51
CA ASP A 57 -4.26 15.49 1.08
C ASP A 57 -3.65 14.32 0.32
N ILE A 58 -4.48 13.64 -0.47
CA ILE A 58 -4.03 12.47 -1.23
C ILE A 58 -2.89 12.80 -2.21
N ARG A 59 -2.82 14.04 -2.66
CA ARG A 59 -1.73 14.46 -3.57
C ARG A 59 -0.39 14.40 -2.85
N THR A 60 -0.37 14.76 -1.55
CA THR A 60 0.82 14.63 -0.72
C THR A 60 1.20 13.17 -0.55
N ALA A 61 0.22 12.29 -0.35
CA ALA A 61 0.45 10.86 -0.25
C ALA A 61 1.07 10.31 -1.54
N ILE A 62 0.56 10.71 -2.69
CA ILE A 62 1.10 10.30 -3.99
C ILE A 62 2.53 10.75 -4.16
N GLN A 63 2.84 11.98 -3.76
CA GLN A 63 4.21 12.49 -3.83
C GLN A 63 5.15 11.70 -2.93
N ARG A 64 4.70 11.37 -1.72
CA ARG A 64 5.49 10.56 -0.78
C ARG A 64 5.76 9.16 -1.33
N GLU A 65 4.75 8.54 -1.93
CA GLU A 65 4.92 7.24 -2.57
C GLU A 65 6.01 7.28 -3.64
N ARG A 66 5.98 8.32 -4.49
CA ARG A 66 7.01 8.50 -5.51
C ARG A 66 8.39 8.65 -4.90
N ASN A 67 8.51 9.42 -3.83
CA ASN A 67 9.78 9.62 -3.14
C ASN A 67 10.32 8.31 -2.57
N ILE A 68 9.46 7.46 -2.03
CA ILE A 68 9.86 6.17 -1.48
C ILE A 68 10.34 5.22 -2.59
N LYS A 69 9.68 5.24 -3.75
CA LYS A 69 10.02 4.38 -4.88
C LYS A 69 11.32 4.79 -5.58
N HIS A 70 11.73 6.00 -5.39
CA HIS A 70 12.97 6.54 -5.94
C HIS A 70 14.01 6.72 -4.85
#